data_e89dc886a837ca45ec7d68cdbef5b2f1
#
_entry.id   e89dc886a837ca45ec7d68cdbef5b2f1
#
_cell.length_a   1.000
_cell.length_b   1.000
_cell.length_c   1.000
_cell.angle_alpha   90.00
_cell.angle_beta   90.00
_cell.angle_gamma   90.00
#
_symmetry.space_group_name_H-M   'P 1'
#
loop_
_entity.id
_entity.type
_entity.pdbx_description
1 polymer ?
#
loop_
_entity_poly.entity_id
_entity_poly.type
_entity_poly.pdbx_seq_one_letter_code
_entity_poly.pdbx_strand_id
1 'polypeptide(L)'
;MKNELIRIIESNMKSYLNEIQIAQLSESLKSILNEFEVFKKDNNLSVDASKENQELLASFLSAKQIEGCCEKTIDYYGNTIFKMLESVNLKIESITTDDLRKYLVEYKNHGNVSKSTIDNIRRVLSSFFSWLEDEGYISKNPVRRIHRIKTKRVVKDVLSDENFEILRDKCDNIRDLAMVEILASTGIRVGELVNLNIDDVLFSERECIVLGKGDSERIVYFDAKTKIHLQKYL
;
A
#
# COMPACT_ATOMS: atom_id res chain seq x y z
N MET A 1 -37.94 -12.71 -0.02
CA MET A 1 -36.72 -13.41 -0.42
C MET A 1 -36.95 -14.85 -0.87
N LYS A 2 -37.40 -15.83 -0.02
CA LYS A 2 -37.64 -17.23 -0.45
C LYS A 2 -38.55 -17.30 -1.69
N ASN A 3 -39.69 -16.61 -1.66
CA ASN A 3 -40.64 -16.57 -2.78
C ASN A 3 -40.09 -15.88 -4.04
N GLU A 4 -39.22 -14.92 -3.87
CA GLU A 4 -38.52 -14.23 -4.97
C GLU A 4 -37.51 -15.16 -5.64
N LEU A 5 -36.74 -15.89 -4.85
CA LEU A 5 -35.80 -16.91 -5.35
C LEU A 5 -36.51 -18.00 -6.14
N ILE A 6 -37.66 -18.51 -5.62
CA ILE A 6 -38.48 -19.51 -6.31
C ILE A 6 -38.94 -18.96 -7.67
N ARG A 7 -39.46 -17.72 -7.74
CA ARG A 7 -39.90 -17.09 -9.00
C ARG A 7 -38.77 -16.93 -10.02
N ILE A 8 -37.55 -16.60 -9.56
CA ILE A 8 -36.39 -16.51 -10.44
C ILE A 8 -36.04 -17.86 -11.03
N ILE A 9 -36.06 -18.91 -10.20
CA ILE A 9 -35.79 -20.29 -10.64
C ILE A 9 -36.85 -20.75 -11.63
N GLU A 10 -38.13 -20.54 -11.33
CA GLU A 10 -39.25 -20.85 -12.23
C GLU A 10 -39.09 -20.13 -13.57
N SER A 11 -38.76 -18.84 -13.57
CA SER A 11 -38.56 -18.06 -14.79
C SER A 11 -37.42 -18.61 -15.65
N ASN A 12 -36.31 -18.98 -15.04
CA ASN A 12 -35.15 -19.53 -15.75
C ASN A 12 -35.41 -20.95 -16.29
N MET A 13 -36.28 -21.72 -15.65
CA MET A 13 -36.58 -23.09 -16.03
C MET A 13 -37.75 -23.22 -17.02
N LYS A 14 -38.49 -22.14 -17.29
CA LYS A 14 -39.62 -22.10 -18.23
C LYS A 14 -39.31 -22.59 -19.64
N SER A 15 -38.06 -22.41 -20.10
CA SER A 15 -37.62 -22.88 -21.43
C SER A 15 -37.28 -24.36 -21.48
N TYR A 16 -37.16 -25.03 -20.34
CA TYR A 16 -36.71 -26.42 -20.23
C TYR A 16 -37.78 -27.37 -19.68
N LEU A 17 -38.78 -26.86 -18.94
CA LEU A 17 -39.77 -27.64 -18.24
C LEU A 17 -41.19 -27.26 -18.68
N ASN A 18 -42.10 -28.24 -18.71
CA ASN A 18 -43.52 -28.00 -18.91
C ASN A 18 -44.20 -27.46 -17.64
N GLU A 19 -45.45 -26.97 -17.75
CA GLU A 19 -46.18 -26.32 -16.66
C GLU A 19 -46.36 -27.27 -15.41
N ILE A 20 -46.57 -28.57 -15.64
CA ILE A 20 -46.75 -29.55 -14.57
C ILE A 20 -45.43 -29.73 -13.81
N GLN A 21 -44.31 -29.79 -14.53
CA GLN A 21 -42.97 -29.93 -13.94
C GLN A 21 -42.52 -28.66 -13.20
N ILE A 22 -42.92 -27.49 -13.70
CA ILE A 22 -42.67 -26.22 -12.99
C ILE A 22 -43.43 -26.14 -11.68
N ALA A 23 -44.71 -26.61 -11.67
CA ALA A 23 -45.50 -26.64 -10.46
C ALA A 23 -44.91 -27.59 -9.41
N GLN A 24 -44.47 -28.80 -9.81
CA GLN A 24 -43.80 -29.76 -8.94
C GLN A 24 -42.47 -29.20 -8.40
N LEU A 25 -41.68 -28.54 -9.25
CA LEU A 25 -40.42 -27.89 -8.83
C LEU A 25 -40.68 -26.80 -7.80
N SER A 26 -41.71 -25.97 -8.03
CA SER A 26 -42.09 -24.89 -7.10
C SER A 26 -42.52 -25.43 -5.71
N GLU A 27 -43.27 -26.51 -5.69
CA GLU A 27 -43.72 -27.14 -4.43
C GLU A 27 -42.55 -27.78 -3.68
N SER A 28 -41.65 -28.46 -4.38
CA SER A 28 -40.42 -29.02 -3.80
C SER A 28 -39.52 -27.94 -3.24
N LEU A 29 -39.31 -26.85 -3.97
CA LEU A 29 -38.52 -25.72 -3.51
C LEU A 29 -39.11 -25.03 -2.29
N LYS A 30 -40.44 -24.87 -2.21
CA LYS A 30 -41.10 -24.33 -1.04
C LYS A 30 -40.91 -25.21 0.20
N SER A 31 -41.05 -26.52 0.03
CA SER A 31 -40.83 -27.47 1.12
C SER A 31 -39.39 -27.39 1.65
N ILE A 32 -38.40 -27.52 0.75
CA ILE A 32 -36.98 -27.52 1.11
C ILE A 32 -36.56 -26.19 1.73
N LEU A 33 -36.88 -25.05 1.08
CA LEU A 33 -36.48 -23.73 1.55
C LEU A 33 -37.16 -23.29 2.85
N ASN A 34 -38.19 -23.99 3.33
CA ASN A 34 -38.76 -23.73 4.65
C ASN A 34 -37.81 -24.11 5.80
N GLU A 35 -36.93 -25.08 5.57
CA GLU A 35 -35.95 -25.55 6.56
C GLU A 35 -34.66 -24.71 6.55
N PHE A 36 -34.49 -23.77 5.59
CA PHE A 36 -33.29 -22.95 5.44
C PHE A 36 -33.61 -21.44 5.58
N GLU A 37 -32.72 -20.69 6.21
CA GLU A 37 -32.72 -19.24 6.14
C GLU A 37 -31.99 -18.80 4.89
N VAL A 38 -32.67 -18.08 3.99
CA VAL A 38 -32.11 -17.60 2.73
C VAL A 38 -31.78 -16.12 2.87
N PHE A 39 -30.51 -15.78 2.75
CA PHE A 39 -30.03 -14.40 2.74
C PHE A 39 -29.63 -14.01 1.31
N LYS A 40 -30.08 -12.82 0.85
CA LYS A 40 -29.55 -12.24 -0.38
C LYS A 40 -28.13 -11.77 -0.10
N LYS A 41 -27.15 -12.23 -0.85
CA LYS A 41 -25.80 -11.68 -0.77
C LYS A 41 -25.87 -10.25 -1.33
N ASP A 42 -26.02 -9.27 -0.44
CA ASP A 42 -25.93 -7.86 -0.84
C ASP A 42 -24.48 -7.61 -1.25
N ASN A 43 -24.26 -7.36 -2.53
CA ASN A 43 -22.96 -7.01 -3.08
C ASN A 43 -22.53 -5.57 -2.70
N ASN A 44 -23.40 -4.83 -2.00
CA ASN A 44 -23.09 -3.50 -1.50
C ASN A 44 -22.91 -3.57 0.02
N LEU A 45 -21.80 -3.00 0.50
CA LEU A 45 -21.57 -2.81 1.92
C LEU A 45 -22.73 -2.00 2.50
N SER A 46 -23.34 -2.48 3.60
CA SER A 46 -24.20 -1.64 4.40
C SER A 46 -23.38 -0.49 5.01
N VAL A 47 -24.01 0.65 5.31
CA VAL A 47 -23.35 1.78 5.97
C VAL A 47 -22.65 1.34 7.27
N ASP A 48 -23.26 0.41 8.01
CA ASP A 48 -22.69 -0.15 9.24
C ASP A 48 -21.42 -0.99 8.98
N ALA A 49 -21.41 -1.78 7.91
CA ALA A 49 -20.25 -2.59 7.55
C ALA A 49 -19.06 -1.74 7.05
N SER A 50 -19.34 -0.63 6.37
CA SER A 50 -18.31 0.35 6.00
C SER A 50 -17.70 1.00 7.23
N LYS A 51 -18.53 1.35 8.22
CA LYS A 51 -18.08 1.92 9.49
C LYS A 51 -17.21 0.93 10.27
N GLU A 52 -17.62 -0.32 10.38
CA GLU A 52 -16.86 -1.39 11.02
C GLU A 52 -15.48 -1.59 10.37
N ASN A 53 -15.40 -1.62 9.04
CA ASN A 53 -14.14 -1.69 8.31
C ASN A 53 -13.22 -0.49 8.61
N GLN A 54 -13.77 0.72 8.75
CA GLN A 54 -13.02 1.93 9.08
C GLN A 54 -12.50 1.91 10.53
N GLU A 55 -13.29 1.40 11.47
CA GLU A 55 -12.88 1.21 12.86
C GLU A 55 -11.71 0.22 12.98
N LEU A 56 -11.77 -0.91 12.25
CA LEU A 56 -10.67 -1.87 12.20
C LEU A 56 -9.41 -1.28 11.56
N LEU A 57 -9.55 -0.48 10.51
CA LEU A 57 -8.43 0.24 9.91
C LEU A 57 -7.81 1.21 10.89
N ALA A 58 -8.61 2.01 11.60
CA ALA A 58 -8.12 2.96 12.59
C ALA A 58 -7.37 2.25 13.73
N SER A 59 -7.89 1.12 14.21
CA SER A 59 -7.24 0.29 15.24
C SER A 59 -5.88 -0.25 14.77
N PHE A 60 -5.80 -0.74 13.54
CA PHE A 60 -4.54 -1.18 12.94
C PHE A 60 -3.51 -0.04 12.86
N LEU A 61 -3.93 1.15 12.38
CA LEU A 61 -3.02 2.29 12.27
C LEU A 61 -2.52 2.76 13.64
N SER A 62 -3.38 2.73 14.67
CA SER A 62 -2.99 3.01 16.05
C SER A 62 -1.99 1.99 16.59
N ALA A 63 -2.18 0.69 16.30
CA ALA A 63 -1.21 -0.33 16.66
C ALA A 63 0.15 -0.09 15.98
N LYS A 64 0.17 0.28 14.70
CA LYS A 64 1.41 0.62 13.99
C LYS A 64 2.10 1.89 14.52
N GLN A 65 1.33 2.84 15.02
CA GLN A 65 1.88 4.02 15.69
C GLN A 65 2.59 3.65 16.99
N ILE A 66 1.99 2.79 17.81
CA ILE A 66 2.59 2.28 19.05
C ILE A 66 3.86 1.46 18.76
N GLU A 67 3.88 0.70 17.64
CA GLU A 67 5.06 -0.03 17.17
C GLU A 67 6.21 0.89 16.68
N GLY A 68 6.04 2.21 16.69
CA GLY A 68 7.06 3.18 16.29
C GLY A 68 7.13 3.46 14.79
N CYS A 69 6.10 3.14 14.03
CA CYS A 69 6.05 3.52 12.62
C CYS A 69 5.97 5.04 12.47
N CYS A 70 6.78 5.63 11.58
CA CYS A 70 6.71 7.05 11.30
C CYS A 70 5.39 7.43 10.59
N GLU A 71 4.94 8.68 10.78
CA GLU A 71 3.69 9.23 10.27
C GLU A 71 3.50 8.97 8.76
N LYS A 72 4.53 9.21 7.94
CA LYS A 72 4.50 8.93 6.49
C LYS A 72 4.21 7.46 6.16
N THR A 73 4.65 6.53 7.01
CA THR A 73 4.38 5.10 6.83
C THR A 73 2.94 4.77 7.20
N ILE A 74 2.43 5.38 8.27
CA ILE A 74 1.04 5.23 8.72
C ILE A 74 0.08 5.76 7.65
N ASP A 75 0.34 6.95 7.11
CA ASP A 75 -0.44 7.54 6.01
C ASP A 75 -0.44 6.64 4.77
N TYR A 76 0.73 6.11 4.40
CA TYR A 76 0.84 5.20 3.26
C TYR A 76 0.04 3.91 3.48
N TYR A 77 0.07 3.35 4.68
CA TYR A 77 -0.72 2.17 5.05
C TYR A 77 -2.21 2.49 5.00
N GLY A 78 -2.63 3.56 5.66
CA GLY A 78 -4.01 4.01 5.69
C GLY A 78 -4.60 4.21 4.30
N ASN A 79 -3.92 5.00 3.46
CA ASN A 79 -4.37 5.28 2.10
C ASN A 79 -4.41 4.02 1.21
N THR A 80 -3.45 3.10 1.39
CA THR A 80 -3.40 1.86 0.60
C THR A 80 -4.53 0.92 0.97
N ILE A 81 -4.78 0.72 2.26
CA ILE A 81 -5.82 -0.17 2.76
C ILE A 81 -7.21 0.43 2.47
N PHE A 82 -7.40 1.73 2.70
CA PHE A 82 -8.65 2.42 2.42
C PHE A 82 -9.08 2.25 0.95
N LYS A 83 -8.16 2.48 0.00
CA LYS A 83 -8.42 2.28 -1.44
C LYS A 83 -8.81 0.83 -1.76
N MET A 84 -8.20 -0.14 -1.10
CA MET A 84 -8.55 -1.54 -1.27
C MET A 84 -9.95 -1.82 -0.73
N LEU A 85 -10.30 -1.34 0.46
CA LEU A 85 -11.62 -1.52 1.06
C LEU A 85 -12.73 -0.89 0.21
N GLU A 86 -12.50 0.32 -0.32
CA GLU A 86 -13.46 0.97 -1.24
C GLU A 86 -13.63 0.18 -2.54
N SER A 87 -12.53 -0.29 -3.13
CA SER A 87 -12.59 -1.03 -4.39
C SER A 87 -13.25 -2.41 -4.25
N VAL A 88 -12.92 -3.14 -3.20
CA VAL A 88 -13.46 -4.48 -2.93
C VAL A 88 -14.91 -4.41 -2.44
N ASN A 89 -15.24 -3.37 -1.65
CA ASN A 89 -16.56 -3.07 -1.13
C ASN A 89 -17.26 -4.27 -0.43
N LEU A 90 -16.51 -4.99 0.39
CA LEU A 90 -16.97 -6.11 1.20
C LEU A 90 -16.60 -5.92 2.68
N LYS A 91 -17.31 -6.60 3.59
CA LYS A 91 -16.83 -6.73 4.98
C LYS A 91 -15.48 -7.43 5.01
N ILE A 92 -14.57 -6.95 5.86
CA ILE A 92 -13.20 -7.48 5.99
C ILE A 92 -13.19 -9.01 6.18
N GLU A 93 -14.08 -9.54 7.01
CA GLU A 93 -14.22 -10.98 7.28
C GLU A 93 -14.60 -11.80 6.03
N SER A 94 -15.27 -11.17 5.05
CA SER A 94 -15.74 -11.81 3.81
C SER A 94 -14.75 -11.69 2.66
N ILE A 95 -13.67 -10.91 2.82
CA ILE A 95 -12.68 -10.71 1.76
C ILE A 95 -11.89 -12.00 1.53
N THR A 96 -11.92 -12.47 0.29
CA THR A 96 -11.20 -13.67 -0.13
C THR A 96 -9.89 -13.36 -0.84
N THR A 97 -9.04 -14.38 -0.99
CA THR A 97 -7.81 -14.27 -1.79
C THR A 97 -8.08 -13.84 -3.23
N ASP A 98 -9.21 -14.28 -3.82
CA ASP A 98 -9.53 -13.97 -5.20
C ASP A 98 -10.03 -12.53 -5.38
N ASP A 99 -10.71 -11.96 -4.40
CA ASP A 99 -11.07 -10.54 -4.39
C ASP A 99 -9.82 -9.66 -4.37
N LEU A 100 -8.84 -10.01 -3.53
CA LEU A 100 -7.57 -9.28 -3.48
C LEU A 100 -6.74 -9.45 -4.76
N ARG A 101 -6.76 -10.61 -5.40
CA ARG A 101 -6.11 -10.80 -6.71
C ARG A 101 -6.75 -9.93 -7.79
N LYS A 102 -8.08 -9.89 -7.85
CA LYS A 102 -8.82 -9.01 -8.78
C LYS A 102 -8.45 -7.55 -8.55
N TYR A 103 -8.51 -7.08 -7.31
CA TYR A 103 -8.10 -5.73 -6.95
C TYR A 103 -6.68 -5.40 -7.43
N LEU A 104 -5.68 -6.25 -7.17
CA LEU A 104 -4.30 -6.01 -7.59
C LEU A 104 -4.13 -5.97 -9.11
N VAL A 105 -4.89 -6.79 -9.85
CA VAL A 105 -4.89 -6.80 -11.32
C VAL A 105 -5.53 -5.52 -11.86
N GLU A 106 -6.67 -5.11 -11.33
CA GLU A 106 -7.37 -3.89 -11.72
C GLU A 106 -6.51 -2.65 -11.41
N TYR A 107 -5.94 -2.58 -10.21
CA TYR A 107 -5.04 -1.49 -9.82
C TYR A 107 -3.85 -1.36 -10.78
N LYS A 108 -3.27 -2.48 -11.20
CA LYS A 108 -2.18 -2.51 -12.18
C LYS A 108 -2.62 -1.97 -13.54
N ASN A 109 -3.80 -2.36 -14.01
CA ASN A 109 -4.29 -2.02 -15.35
C ASN A 109 -4.71 -0.56 -15.47
N HIS A 110 -5.35 0.01 -14.43
CA HIS A 110 -5.81 1.40 -14.44
C HIS A 110 -4.70 2.44 -14.28
N GLY A 111 -3.61 2.09 -13.59
CA GLY A 111 -2.56 3.05 -13.20
C GLY A 111 -1.25 2.95 -13.97
N ASN A 112 -1.08 1.99 -14.89
CA ASN A 112 0.20 1.66 -15.53
C ASN A 112 1.37 1.56 -14.52
N VAL A 113 1.07 1.05 -13.33
CA VAL A 113 1.98 1.01 -12.19
C VAL A 113 3.01 -0.11 -12.29
N SER A 114 4.19 0.12 -11.72
CA SER A 114 5.28 -0.84 -11.73
C SER A 114 4.94 -2.11 -10.94
N LYS A 115 5.57 -3.24 -11.30
CA LYS A 115 5.48 -4.47 -10.51
C LYS A 115 5.94 -4.28 -9.05
N SER A 116 6.91 -3.39 -8.82
CA SER A 116 7.38 -3.04 -7.47
C SER A 116 6.28 -2.36 -6.65
N THR A 117 5.51 -1.46 -7.26
CA THR A 117 4.37 -0.80 -6.62
C THR A 117 3.32 -1.81 -6.19
N ILE A 118 2.98 -2.76 -7.06
CA ILE A 118 2.01 -3.82 -6.74
C ILE A 118 2.54 -4.72 -5.60
N ASP A 119 3.84 -5.07 -5.59
CA ASP A 119 4.41 -5.84 -4.48
C ASP A 119 4.40 -5.06 -3.16
N ASN A 120 4.60 -3.74 -3.20
CA ASN A 120 4.49 -2.90 -2.02
C ASN A 120 3.06 -2.86 -1.47
N ILE A 121 2.05 -2.69 -2.34
CA ILE A 121 0.63 -2.79 -1.95
C ILE A 121 0.35 -4.15 -1.31
N ARG A 122 0.77 -5.25 -1.96
CA ARG A 122 0.63 -6.60 -1.40
C ARG A 122 1.24 -6.72 0.00
N ARG A 123 2.41 -6.11 0.25
CA ARG A 123 3.06 -6.12 1.58
C ARG A 123 2.25 -5.38 2.63
N VAL A 124 1.70 -4.22 2.28
CA VAL A 124 0.82 -3.45 3.17
C VAL A 124 -0.41 -4.28 3.51
N LEU A 125 -1.09 -4.85 2.50
CA LEU A 125 -2.24 -5.71 2.72
C LEU A 125 -1.88 -6.95 3.55
N SER A 126 -0.71 -7.55 3.32
CA SER A 126 -0.23 -8.68 4.12
C SER A 126 -0.03 -8.30 5.58
N SER A 127 0.51 -7.11 5.86
CA SER A 127 0.66 -6.61 7.24
C SER A 127 -0.69 -6.41 7.92
N PHE A 128 -1.65 -5.80 7.21
CA PHE A 128 -2.99 -5.56 7.74
C PHE A 128 -3.75 -6.85 8.05
N PHE A 129 -3.82 -7.75 7.07
CA PHE A 129 -4.53 -9.03 7.26
C PHE A 129 -3.83 -10.00 8.22
N SER A 130 -2.50 -9.88 8.41
CA SER A 130 -1.81 -10.62 9.46
C SER A 130 -2.21 -10.10 10.84
N TRP A 131 -2.22 -8.78 11.01
CA TRP A 131 -2.67 -8.17 12.27
C TRP A 131 -4.13 -8.56 12.60
N LEU A 132 -5.04 -8.53 11.61
CA LEU A 132 -6.43 -8.97 11.79
C LEU A 132 -6.54 -10.44 12.20
N GLU A 133 -5.68 -11.33 11.66
CA GLU A 133 -5.62 -12.74 12.04
C GLU A 133 -5.06 -12.89 13.45
N ASP A 134 -4.00 -12.16 13.81
CA ASP A 134 -3.37 -12.21 15.13
C ASP A 134 -4.29 -11.69 16.24
N GLU A 135 -5.10 -10.64 15.96
CA GLU A 135 -6.12 -10.10 16.87
C GLU A 135 -7.42 -10.92 16.90
N GLY A 136 -7.55 -11.93 16.05
CA GLY A 136 -8.71 -12.82 16.02
C GLY A 136 -9.94 -12.27 15.27
N TYR A 137 -9.82 -11.14 14.56
CA TYR A 137 -10.91 -10.59 13.74
C TYR A 137 -11.22 -11.45 12.51
N ILE A 138 -10.23 -12.17 12.00
CA ILE A 138 -10.39 -13.13 10.91
C ILE A 138 -9.71 -14.45 11.26
N SER A 139 -10.28 -15.56 10.79
CA SER A 139 -9.73 -16.90 11.04
C SER A 139 -8.52 -17.25 10.16
N LYS A 140 -8.33 -16.54 9.03
CA LYS A 140 -7.28 -16.84 8.05
C LYS A 140 -6.95 -15.63 7.17
N ASN A 141 -5.67 -15.31 7.09
CA ASN A 141 -5.17 -14.24 6.24
C ASN A 141 -5.31 -14.57 4.74
N PRO A 142 -6.17 -13.83 3.97
CA PRO A 142 -6.40 -14.08 2.56
C PRO A 142 -5.19 -13.74 1.68
N VAL A 143 -4.25 -12.89 2.15
CA VAL A 143 -3.06 -12.50 1.39
C VAL A 143 -1.99 -13.60 1.40
N ARG A 144 -2.02 -14.53 2.34
CA ARG A 144 -1.00 -15.58 2.52
C ARG A 144 -0.73 -16.39 1.24
N ARG A 145 -1.75 -16.56 0.38
CA ARG A 145 -1.66 -17.26 -0.92
C ARG A 145 -1.24 -16.37 -2.08
N ILE A 146 -0.99 -15.08 -1.84
CA ILE A 146 -0.50 -14.13 -2.85
C ILE A 146 1.00 -13.98 -2.67
N HIS A 147 1.76 -14.70 -3.49
CA HIS A 147 3.21 -14.71 -3.40
C HIS A 147 3.83 -13.40 -3.88
N ARG A 148 5.08 -13.18 -3.47
CA ARG A 148 5.88 -12.02 -3.88
C ARG A 148 5.93 -11.91 -5.42
N ILE A 149 5.71 -10.70 -5.91
CA ILE A 149 5.78 -10.39 -7.34
C ILE A 149 7.25 -10.28 -7.76
N LYS A 150 7.67 -11.14 -8.68
CA LYS A 150 9.04 -11.12 -9.21
C LYS A 150 9.23 -9.87 -10.07
N THR A 151 10.16 -9.02 -9.67
CA THR A 151 10.61 -7.85 -10.44
C THR A 151 12.00 -8.13 -11.01
N LYS A 152 12.24 -7.69 -12.24
CA LYS A 152 13.61 -7.71 -12.79
C LYS A 152 14.45 -6.67 -12.04
N ARG A 153 15.67 -7.04 -11.68
CA ARG A 153 16.66 -6.04 -11.24
C ARG A 153 17.11 -5.30 -12.50
N VAL A 154 16.82 -4.01 -12.54
CA VAL A 154 17.32 -3.11 -13.58
C VAL A 154 18.49 -2.36 -12.97
N VAL A 155 19.63 -2.38 -13.63
CA VAL A 155 20.76 -1.51 -13.28
C VAL A 155 20.29 -0.10 -13.63
N LYS A 156 20.33 0.78 -12.65
CA LYS A 156 20.02 2.21 -12.86
C LYS A 156 21.22 2.88 -13.47
N ASP A 157 20.96 3.79 -14.41
CA ASP A 157 22.01 4.65 -14.93
C ASP A 157 22.62 5.48 -13.80
N VAL A 158 23.93 5.54 -13.79
CA VAL A 158 24.70 6.34 -12.85
C VAL A 158 25.23 7.56 -13.61
N LEU A 159 25.27 8.69 -12.92
CA LEU A 159 25.87 9.91 -13.48
C LEU A 159 27.37 9.64 -13.73
N SER A 160 27.85 9.86 -14.96
CA SER A 160 29.28 9.77 -15.26
C SER A 160 30.04 10.97 -14.67
N ASP A 161 31.36 10.85 -14.53
CA ASP A 161 32.20 11.92 -14.01
C ASP A 161 32.10 13.18 -14.88
N GLU A 162 32.04 13.02 -16.23
CA GLU A 162 31.87 14.13 -17.15
C GLU A 162 30.53 14.83 -16.98
N ASN A 163 29.45 14.05 -16.84
CA ASN A 163 28.12 14.60 -16.60
C ASN A 163 28.01 15.29 -15.24
N PHE A 164 28.79 14.84 -14.27
CA PHE A 164 28.86 15.48 -12.96
C PHE A 164 29.58 16.83 -13.05
N GLU A 165 30.68 16.94 -13.81
CA GLU A 165 31.35 18.24 -14.07
C GLU A 165 30.41 19.21 -14.81
N ILE A 166 29.69 18.73 -15.84
CA ILE A 166 28.69 19.55 -16.54
C ILE A 166 27.61 20.05 -15.59
N LEU A 167 27.16 19.22 -14.63
CA LEU A 167 26.19 19.62 -13.62
C LEU A 167 26.74 20.74 -12.73
N ARG A 168 27.99 20.63 -12.30
CA ARG A 168 28.68 21.67 -11.52
C ARG A 168 28.74 23.00 -12.24
N ASP A 169 29.16 22.98 -13.51
CA ASP A 169 29.30 24.17 -14.36
C ASP A 169 27.97 24.88 -14.63
N LYS A 170 26.86 24.13 -14.55
CA LYS A 170 25.50 24.67 -14.73
C LYS A 170 24.85 25.16 -13.44
N CYS A 171 25.52 25.08 -12.29
CA CYS A 171 25.01 25.65 -11.05
C CYS A 171 25.16 27.19 -11.10
N ASP A 172 24.06 27.92 -11.29
CA ASP A 172 24.05 29.39 -11.42
C ASP A 172 24.30 30.10 -10.08
N ASN A 173 24.11 29.40 -8.96
CA ASN A 173 24.29 29.96 -7.63
C ASN A 173 25.11 29.04 -6.72
N ILE A 174 25.75 29.66 -5.73
CA ILE A 174 26.64 28.96 -4.81
C ILE A 174 25.91 27.96 -3.90
N ARG A 175 24.63 28.18 -3.58
CA ARG A 175 23.80 27.26 -2.79
C ARG A 175 23.65 25.93 -3.52
N ASP A 176 23.25 25.97 -4.78
CA ASP A 176 22.98 24.76 -5.57
C ASP A 176 24.29 23.99 -5.82
N LEU A 177 25.39 24.68 -6.03
CA LEU A 177 26.72 24.08 -6.14
C LEU A 177 27.12 23.40 -4.82
N ALA A 178 26.92 24.05 -3.66
CA ALA A 178 27.22 23.48 -2.35
C ALA A 178 26.35 22.23 -2.07
N MET A 179 25.07 22.25 -2.47
CA MET A 179 24.17 21.09 -2.34
C MET A 179 24.61 19.91 -3.21
N VAL A 180 25.01 20.16 -4.46
CA VAL A 180 25.52 19.12 -5.39
C VAL A 180 26.79 18.51 -4.82
N GLU A 181 27.73 19.32 -4.36
CA GLU A 181 29.00 18.87 -3.81
C GLU A 181 28.82 18.03 -2.54
N ILE A 182 28.00 18.47 -1.58
CA ILE A 182 27.82 17.70 -0.35
C ILE A 182 27.11 16.37 -0.60
N LEU A 183 26.12 16.33 -1.51
CA LEU A 183 25.44 15.09 -1.89
C LEU A 183 26.39 14.10 -2.55
N ALA A 184 27.26 14.58 -3.46
CA ALA A 184 28.20 13.74 -4.17
C ALA A 184 29.32 13.24 -3.27
N SER A 185 29.89 14.11 -2.42
CA SER A 185 30.99 13.79 -1.54
C SER A 185 30.61 12.83 -0.41
N THR A 186 29.41 12.99 0.17
CA THR A 186 28.99 12.26 1.36
C THR A 186 28.04 11.08 1.09
N GLY A 187 27.33 11.11 -0.04
CA GLY A 187 26.28 10.15 -0.35
C GLY A 187 25.08 10.20 0.60
N ILE A 188 24.85 11.31 1.29
CA ILE A 188 23.67 11.49 2.15
C ILE A 188 22.40 11.54 1.31
N ARG A 189 21.27 11.18 1.93
CA ARG A 189 19.97 11.27 1.25
C ARG A 189 19.49 12.71 1.22
N VAL A 190 18.71 13.06 0.18
CA VAL A 190 18.11 14.40 0.06
C VAL A 190 17.34 14.80 1.31
N GLY A 191 16.61 13.86 1.93
CA GLY A 191 15.89 14.14 3.19
C GLY A 191 16.82 14.40 4.39
N GLU A 192 18.01 13.83 4.42
CA GLU A 192 19.03 14.11 5.43
C GLU A 192 19.66 15.48 5.19
N LEU A 193 19.92 15.85 3.94
CA LEU A 193 20.44 17.18 3.59
C LEU A 193 19.46 18.31 3.97
N VAL A 194 18.15 18.12 3.71
CA VAL A 194 17.12 19.14 4.03
C VAL A 194 17.01 19.41 5.53
N ASN A 195 17.30 18.41 6.36
CA ASN A 195 17.26 18.52 7.82
C ASN A 195 18.62 18.82 8.46
N LEU A 196 19.68 18.97 7.66
CA LEU A 196 21.01 19.27 8.16
C LEU A 196 21.09 20.73 8.62
N ASN A 197 21.51 20.96 9.85
CA ASN A 197 21.74 22.27 10.41
C ASN A 197 23.24 22.62 10.35
N ILE A 198 23.56 23.91 10.49
CA ILE A 198 24.94 24.37 10.46
C ILE A 198 25.77 23.78 11.62
N ASP A 199 25.11 23.57 12.78
CA ASP A 199 25.75 23.01 13.97
C ASP A 199 26.09 21.53 13.82
N ASP A 200 25.48 20.83 12.86
CA ASP A 200 25.77 19.44 12.53
C ASP A 200 27.01 19.30 11.63
N VAL A 201 27.60 20.42 11.17
CA VAL A 201 28.73 20.43 10.24
C VAL A 201 30.02 20.84 10.94
N LEU A 202 30.93 19.89 11.13
CA LEU A 202 32.24 20.11 11.74
C LEU A 202 33.28 20.38 10.64
N PHE A 203 33.49 21.66 10.30
CA PHE A 203 34.38 22.09 9.22
C PHE A 203 35.85 21.76 9.47
N SER A 204 36.31 21.73 10.74
CA SER A 204 37.68 21.34 11.09
C SER A 204 37.97 19.91 10.64
N GLU A 205 37.09 19.00 10.98
CA GLU A 205 37.23 17.56 10.73
C GLU A 205 36.67 17.14 9.36
N ARG A 206 35.94 18.04 8.66
CA ARG A 206 35.22 17.77 7.41
C ARG A 206 34.22 16.65 7.54
N GLU A 207 33.44 16.70 8.59
CA GLU A 207 32.39 15.71 8.87
C GLU A 207 31.04 16.38 9.14
N CYS A 208 29.96 15.63 8.90
CA CYS A 208 28.60 15.99 9.30
C CYS A 208 27.97 14.85 10.07
N ILE A 209 27.15 15.20 11.07
CA ILE A 209 26.26 14.27 11.75
C ILE A 209 24.91 14.33 11.02
N VAL A 210 24.44 13.19 10.51
CA VAL A 210 23.17 13.11 9.81
C VAL A 210 22.23 12.12 10.48
N LEU A 211 20.97 12.51 10.58
CA LEU A 211 19.89 11.67 11.11
C LEU A 211 19.34 10.77 10.01
N GLY A 212 19.54 9.47 10.17
CA GLY A 212 19.02 8.45 9.29
C GLY A 212 17.58 8.05 9.60
N LYS A 213 17.09 7.03 8.92
CA LYS A 213 15.77 6.46 9.18
C LYS A 213 15.72 5.81 10.57
N GLY A 214 14.71 6.18 11.40
CA GLY A 214 14.53 5.66 12.75
C GLY A 214 15.44 6.32 13.78
N ASP A 215 15.69 7.61 13.62
CA ASP A 215 16.50 8.45 14.52
C ASP A 215 17.92 7.94 14.77
N SER A 216 18.46 7.13 13.85
CA SER A 216 19.84 6.70 13.95
C SER A 216 20.78 7.76 13.38
N GLU A 217 21.68 8.27 14.24
CA GLU A 217 22.73 9.19 13.83
C GLU A 217 23.88 8.43 13.17
N ARG A 218 24.47 9.04 12.15
CA ARG A 218 25.73 8.60 11.57
C ARG A 218 26.60 9.78 11.16
N ILE A 219 27.91 9.60 11.28
CA ILE A 219 28.89 10.55 10.79
C ILE A 219 29.15 10.26 9.31
N VAL A 220 29.22 11.30 8.50
CA VAL A 220 29.62 11.28 7.09
C VAL A 220 30.73 12.30 6.85
N TYR A 221 31.63 12.01 5.92
CA TYR A 221 32.80 12.83 5.65
C TYR A 221 32.70 13.47 4.28
N PHE A 222 33.12 14.74 4.17
CA PHE A 222 33.16 15.47 2.91
C PHE A 222 34.58 15.92 2.56
N ASP A 223 34.82 16.13 1.27
CA ASP A 223 36.13 16.52 0.76
C ASP A 223 36.44 18.01 0.94
N ALA A 224 37.68 18.42 0.62
CA ALA A 224 38.12 19.80 0.76
C ALA A 224 37.36 20.75 -0.19
N LYS A 225 36.93 20.29 -1.36
CA LYS A 225 36.20 21.08 -2.34
C LYS A 225 34.79 21.40 -1.80
N THR A 226 34.11 20.42 -1.27
CA THR A 226 32.82 20.59 -0.59
C THR A 226 32.92 21.57 0.57
N LYS A 227 33.97 21.47 1.40
CA LYS A 227 34.23 22.45 2.48
C LYS A 227 34.25 23.88 1.97
N ILE A 228 35.01 24.14 0.89
CA ILE A 228 35.16 25.49 0.31
C ILE A 228 33.81 26.00 -0.18
N HIS A 229 33.01 25.18 -0.89
CA HIS A 229 31.71 25.60 -1.43
C HIS A 229 30.67 25.81 -0.31
N LEU A 230 30.65 24.96 0.71
CA LEU A 230 29.79 25.15 1.87
C LEU A 230 30.14 26.45 2.62
N GLN A 231 31.44 26.72 2.88
CA GLN A 231 31.86 27.95 3.55
C GLN A 231 31.59 29.21 2.75
N LYS A 232 31.52 29.13 1.42
CA LYS A 232 31.13 30.27 0.58
C LYS A 232 29.63 30.51 0.55
N TYR A 233 28.86 29.47 0.77
CA TYR A 233 27.38 29.55 0.81
C TYR A 233 26.87 30.09 2.15
N LEU A 234 27.48 29.67 3.24
CA LEU A 234 27.11 30.07 4.61
C LEU A 234 27.69 31.45 4.96
#